data_eb93ad93640f5c64d54271b8dd44443a
#
_entry.id   eb93ad93640f5c64d54271b8dd44443a
#
_cell.length_a   1.000
_cell.length_b   1.000
_cell.length_c   1.000
_cell.angle_alpha   90.00
_cell.angle_beta   90.00
_cell.angle_gamma   90.00
#
_symmetry.space_group_name_H-M   'P 1'
#
loop_
_entity.id
_entity.type
_entity.pdbx_description
1 polymer ?
#
loop_
_entity_poly.entity_id
_entity_poly.type
_entity_poly.pdbx_seq_one_letter_code
_entity_poly.pdbx_strand_id
1 'polypeptide(L)'
;MLSAEQVEKLVSTRIIVFGTGGVGSAVCNFLVRSGISNLTIVDFDTIDITNLNRQLVANQTNVGKLKVEEMKAQLLNINPNAKITAIAEKYDENSTIDLSQFDIIIDCIDDIKAKKHLIMQAKANNVYILCSMGAGNRYAEIPKFEIADISKTSYDPIAKILRKFCAENRINKLDVCYTKQKATKFDCKTVASVVYYPVMMAGTIVAKVITKIVG
;
A
#
# COMPACT_ATOMS: atom_id res chain seq x y z
N MET A 1 2.62 20.34 -16.08
CA MET A 1 1.91 20.96 -14.94
C MET A 1 0.48 20.45 -15.00
N LEU A 2 -0.13 20.09 -13.88
CA LEU A 2 -1.52 19.62 -13.85
C LEU A 2 -2.48 20.79 -14.11
N SER A 3 -3.61 20.51 -14.80
CA SER A 3 -4.70 21.47 -14.95
C SER A 3 -5.49 21.62 -13.64
N ALA A 4 -6.30 22.71 -13.52
CA ALA A 4 -7.17 22.91 -12.36
C ALA A 4 -8.14 21.73 -12.17
N GLU A 5 -8.72 21.20 -13.25
CA GLU A 5 -9.59 20.01 -13.23
C GLU A 5 -8.86 18.77 -12.69
N GLN A 6 -7.62 18.54 -13.11
CA GLN A 6 -6.81 17.43 -12.63
C GLN A 6 -6.50 17.55 -11.14
N VAL A 7 -6.22 18.77 -10.66
CA VAL A 7 -6.02 19.05 -9.23
C VAL A 7 -7.31 18.78 -8.45
N GLU A 8 -8.46 19.19 -8.93
CA GLU A 8 -9.75 18.95 -8.30
C GLU A 8 -10.05 17.45 -8.19
N LYS A 9 -9.76 16.66 -9.23
CA LYS A 9 -9.87 15.19 -9.20
C LYS A 9 -9.00 14.58 -8.11
N LEU A 10 -7.75 15.04 -7.95
CA LEU A 10 -6.86 14.56 -6.89
C LEU A 10 -7.39 14.86 -5.50
N VAL A 11 -7.87 16.09 -5.28
CA VAL A 11 -8.39 16.55 -3.99
C VAL A 11 -9.67 15.80 -3.59
N SER A 12 -10.55 15.53 -4.55
CA SER A 12 -11.85 14.90 -4.30
C SER A 12 -11.79 13.37 -4.21
N THR A 13 -10.78 12.71 -4.79
CA THR A 13 -10.66 11.25 -4.79
C THR A 13 -10.47 10.69 -3.38
N ARG A 14 -11.32 9.74 -3.01
CA ARG A 14 -11.31 9.07 -1.69
C ARG A 14 -10.48 7.80 -1.78
N ILE A 15 -9.35 7.78 -1.11
CA ILE A 15 -8.42 6.65 -1.11
C ILE A 15 -8.38 6.02 0.27
N ILE A 16 -8.36 4.70 0.32
CA ILE A 16 -8.05 3.94 1.54
C ILE A 16 -6.78 3.11 1.33
N VAL A 17 -5.86 3.17 2.30
CA VAL A 17 -4.61 2.40 2.33
C VAL A 17 -4.64 1.45 3.50
N PHE A 18 -4.52 0.17 3.22
CA PHE A 18 -4.41 -0.88 4.23
C PHE A 18 -2.95 -1.26 4.44
N GLY A 19 -2.48 -1.16 5.67
CA GLY A 19 -1.10 -1.38 6.08
C GLY A 19 -0.22 -0.14 5.92
N THR A 20 0.40 0.32 7.03
CA THR A 20 1.32 1.47 7.08
C THR A 20 2.76 1.05 7.39
N GLY A 21 3.14 -0.15 6.93
CA GLY A 21 4.50 -0.66 7.01
C GLY A 21 5.48 0.02 6.05
N GLY A 22 6.51 -0.70 5.59
CA GLY A 22 7.55 -0.15 4.72
C GLY A 22 7.03 0.43 3.41
N VAL A 23 6.10 -0.27 2.72
CA VAL A 23 5.48 0.23 1.49
C VAL A 23 4.40 1.25 1.79
N GLY A 24 3.45 0.91 2.69
CA GLY A 24 2.26 1.74 2.92
C GLY A 24 2.57 3.10 3.54
N SER A 25 3.53 3.22 4.45
CA SER A 25 3.93 4.53 5.01
C SER A 25 4.49 5.46 3.93
N ALA A 26 5.27 4.92 3.00
CA ALA A 26 5.78 5.68 1.86
C ALA A 26 4.65 6.03 0.86
N VAL A 27 3.72 5.09 0.59
CA VAL A 27 2.53 5.35 -0.24
C VAL A 27 1.72 6.50 0.31
N CYS A 28 1.36 6.48 1.60
CA CYS A 28 0.59 7.56 2.24
C CYS A 28 1.29 8.91 2.12
N ASN A 29 2.60 8.95 2.41
CA ASN A 29 3.40 10.16 2.30
C ASN A 29 3.39 10.72 0.86
N PHE A 30 3.62 9.88 -0.13
CA PHE A 30 3.68 10.29 -1.53
C PHE A 30 2.31 10.71 -2.08
N LEU A 31 1.22 10.05 -1.68
CA LEU A 31 -0.14 10.44 -2.06
C LEU A 31 -0.46 11.87 -1.62
N VAL A 32 -0.23 12.20 -0.34
CA VAL A 32 -0.53 13.54 0.19
C VAL A 32 0.36 14.60 -0.46
N ARG A 33 1.66 14.31 -0.69
CA ARG A 33 2.57 15.20 -1.43
C ARG A 33 2.17 15.39 -2.90
N SER A 34 1.44 14.42 -3.47
CA SER A 34 0.94 14.47 -4.85
C SER A 34 -0.43 15.15 -4.96
N GLY A 35 -0.98 15.70 -3.86
CA GLY A 35 -2.23 16.46 -3.87
C GLY A 35 -3.46 15.68 -3.42
N ILE A 36 -3.34 14.39 -3.04
CA ILE A 36 -4.45 13.65 -2.44
C ILE A 36 -4.77 14.26 -1.08
N SER A 37 -6.03 14.65 -0.91
CA SER A 37 -6.49 15.34 0.31
C SER A 37 -7.55 14.55 1.09
N ASN A 38 -7.99 13.39 0.59
CA ASN A 38 -9.01 12.56 1.24
C ASN A 38 -8.48 11.12 1.37
N LEU A 39 -7.85 10.82 2.50
CA LEU A 39 -7.12 9.59 2.73
C LEU A 39 -7.53 8.93 4.04
N THR A 40 -7.94 7.66 3.95
CA THR A 40 -8.13 6.77 5.12
C THR A 40 -6.96 5.80 5.19
N ILE A 41 -6.42 5.60 6.38
CA ILE A 41 -5.30 4.68 6.64
C ILE A 41 -5.69 3.67 7.71
N VAL A 42 -5.42 2.41 7.47
CA VAL A 42 -5.80 1.28 8.34
C VAL A 42 -4.56 0.46 8.69
N ASP A 43 -4.26 0.35 9.96
CA ASP A 43 -3.20 -0.50 10.51
C ASP A 43 -3.43 -0.66 12.02
N PHE A 44 -3.12 -1.82 12.57
CA PHE A 44 -3.33 -2.09 14.01
C PHE A 44 -2.03 -2.06 14.82
N ASP A 45 -0.88 -2.01 14.15
CA ASP A 45 0.42 -2.13 14.78
C ASP A 45 0.85 -0.87 15.53
N THR A 46 1.70 -1.07 16.51
CA THR A 46 2.55 -0.03 17.08
C THR A 46 3.91 0.02 16.36
N ILE A 47 4.58 1.14 16.49
CA ILE A 47 5.93 1.33 15.96
C ILE A 47 6.92 0.55 16.83
N ASP A 48 7.70 -0.32 16.21
CA ASP A 48 8.78 -1.08 16.84
C ASP A 48 10.15 -0.54 16.40
N ILE A 49 11.16 -0.69 17.25
CA ILE A 49 12.54 -0.27 16.96
C ILE A 49 13.09 -0.89 15.66
N THR A 50 12.65 -2.11 15.33
CA THR A 50 13.03 -2.80 14.09
C THR A 50 12.38 -2.22 12.84
N ASN A 51 11.47 -1.28 12.98
CA ASN A 51 10.80 -0.62 11.85
C ASN A 51 11.61 0.57 11.29
N LEU A 52 12.54 1.13 12.09
CA LEU A 52 13.26 2.36 11.76
C LEU A 52 14.05 2.28 10.45
N ASN A 53 14.51 1.09 10.08
CA ASN A 53 15.32 0.88 8.89
C ASN A 53 14.55 0.99 7.56
N ARG A 54 13.19 0.98 7.59
CA ARG A 54 12.41 0.93 6.33
C ARG A 54 11.02 1.56 6.37
N GLN A 55 10.47 1.90 7.53
CA GLN A 55 9.13 2.49 7.64
C GLN A 55 9.25 4.00 7.88
N LEU A 56 8.77 4.82 6.94
CA LEU A 56 8.91 6.28 7.01
C LEU A 56 8.14 6.91 8.17
N VAL A 57 7.17 6.20 8.73
CA VAL A 57 6.44 6.63 9.92
C VAL A 57 7.28 6.51 11.19
N ALA A 58 8.26 5.60 11.21
CA ALA A 58 9.00 5.23 12.42
C ALA A 58 10.24 6.12 12.63
N ASN A 59 10.42 6.56 13.87
CA ASN A 59 11.63 7.24 14.35
C ASN A 59 11.84 6.93 15.84
N GLN A 60 12.97 7.36 16.42
CA GLN A 60 13.33 7.07 17.82
C GLN A 60 12.32 7.61 18.83
N THR A 61 11.63 8.71 18.51
CA THR A 61 10.75 9.40 19.46
C THR A 61 9.30 8.87 19.49
N ASN A 62 8.96 7.97 18.52
CA ASN A 62 7.60 7.44 18.41
C ASN A 62 7.50 5.91 18.52
N VAL A 63 8.57 5.24 18.93
CA VAL A 63 8.52 3.80 19.25
C VAL A 63 7.47 3.54 20.35
N GLY A 64 6.62 2.52 20.13
CA GLY A 64 5.50 2.16 21.00
C GLY A 64 4.17 2.85 20.69
N LYS A 65 4.16 3.89 19.87
CA LYS A 65 2.91 4.56 19.45
C LYS A 65 2.25 3.85 18.26
N LEU A 66 0.93 4.04 18.11
CA LEU A 66 0.17 3.49 16.99
C LEU A 66 0.65 4.06 15.65
N LYS A 67 0.95 3.20 14.69
CA LYS A 67 1.45 3.59 13.36
C LYS A 67 0.51 4.55 12.64
N VAL A 68 -0.80 4.28 12.68
CA VAL A 68 -1.80 5.11 11.97
C VAL A 68 -1.91 6.52 12.56
N GLU A 69 -1.80 6.68 13.87
CA GLU A 69 -1.88 8.00 14.51
C GLU A 69 -0.62 8.85 14.21
N GLU A 70 0.55 8.25 14.31
CA GLU A 70 1.80 8.92 13.95
C GLU A 70 1.86 9.25 12.46
N MET A 71 1.34 8.36 11.59
CA MET A 71 1.23 8.60 10.15
C MET A 71 0.28 9.77 9.88
N LYS A 72 -0.91 9.80 10.50
CA LYS A 72 -1.86 10.91 10.38
C LYS A 72 -1.22 12.25 10.78
N ALA A 73 -0.51 12.28 11.91
CA ALA A 73 0.19 13.49 12.35
C ALA A 73 1.23 13.97 11.33
N GLN A 74 2.04 13.05 10.78
CA GLN A 74 3.01 13.37 9.73
C GLN A 74 2.32 13.91 8.46
N LEU A 75 1.22 13.31 8.01
CA LEU A 75 0.50 13.72 6.81
C LEU A 75 -0.14 15.08 6.96
N LEU A 76 -0.69 15.40 8.14
CA LEU A 76 -1.23 16.73 8.43
C LEU A 76 -0.14 17.81 8.52
N ASN A 77 1.09 17.47 8.90
CA ASN A 77 2.22 18.39 8.81
C ASN A 77 2.65 18.67 7.35
N ILE A 78 2.33 17.78 6.41
CA ILE A 78 2.56 18.00 4.96
C ILE A 78 1.43 18.83 4.36
N ASN A 79 0.18 18.47 4.64
CA ASN A 79 -1.01 19.18 4.18
C ASN A 79 -2.03 19.32 5.33
N PRO A 80 -2.03 20.46 6.05
CA PRO A 80 -2.94 20.67 7.18
C PRO A 80 -4.42 20.71 6.81
N ASN A 81 -4.74 20.90 5.53
CA ASN A 81 -6.11 20.91 5.03
C ASN A 81 -6.60 19.54 4.54
N ALA A 82 -5.77 18.50 4.57
CA ALA A 82 -6.16 17.18 4.16
C ALA A 82 -7.10 16.52 5.19
N LYS A 83 -8.08 15.76 4.69
CA LYS A 83 -8.95 14.92 5.52
C LYS A 83 -8.29 13.55 5.69
N ILE A 84 -7.59 13.36 6.80
CA ILE A 84 -6.89 12.11 7.11
C ILE A 84 -7.66 11.37 8.20
N THR A 85 -8.18 10.19 7.88
CA THR A 85 -8.82 9.28 8.85
C THR A 85 -7.85 8.16 9.20
N ALA A 86 -7.57 7.98 10.49
CA ALA A 86 -6.76 6.87 11.01
C ALA A 86 -7.69 5.83 11.65
N ILE A 87 -7.54 4.57 11.27
CA ILE A 87 -8.31 3.43 11.81
C ILE A 87 -7.30 2.43 12.38
N ALA A 88 -7.26 2.34 13.71
CA ALA A 88 -6.36 1.46 14.43
C ALA A 88 -7.00 0.08 14.62
N GLU A 89 -7.21 -0.66 13.53
CA GLU A 89 -7.77 -2.01 13.58
C GLU A 89 -7.01 -2.97 12.67
N LYS A 90 -7.02 -4.25 13.04
CA LYS A 90 -6.56 -5.33 12.17
C LYS A 90 -7.66 -5.65 11.16
N TYR A 91 -7.36 -5.45 9.88
CA TYR A 91 -8.29 -5.81 8.83
C TYR A 91 -8.38 -7.33 8.66
N ASP A 92 -9.57 -7.89 8.79
CA ASP A 92 -9.89 -9.30 8.52
C ASP A 92 -11.35 -9.47 8.07
N GLU A 93 -11.88 -10.70 8.11
CA GLU A 93 -13.26 -11.01 7.72
C GLU A 93 -14.34 -10.39 8.63
N ASN A 94 -13.98 -9.89 9.81
CA ASN A 94 -14.91 -9.24 10.75
C ASN A 94 -14.86 -7.71 10.64
N SER A 95 -14.00 -7.16 9.79
CA SER A 95 -13.90 -5.71 9.60
C SER A 95 -15.21 -5.14 9.06
N THR A 96 -15.66 -4.04 9.67
CA THR A 96 -16.91 -3.34 9.32
C THR A 96 -16.69 -2.14 8.39
N ILE A 97 -15.48 -1.97 7.86
CA ILE A 97 -15.14 -0.87 6.94
C ILE A 97 -15.94 -1.02 5.65
N ASP A 98 -16.82 -0.05 5.38
CA ASP A 98 -17.58 0.01 4.12
C ASP A 98 -16.68 0.48 2.98
N LEU A 99 -16.22 -0.47 2.17
CA LEU A 99 -15.33 -0.20 1.04
C LEU A 99 -16.01 0.56 -0.12
N SER A 100 -17.33 0.55 -0.20
CA SER A 100 -18.08 1.26 -1.26
C SER A 100 -17.94 2.78 -1.17
N GLN A 101 -17.50 3.30 -0.02
CA GLN A 101 -17.27 4.72 0.20
C GLN A 101 -15.97 5.24 -0.44
N PHE A 102 -15.13 4.37 -0.98
CA PHE A 102 -13.83 4.72 -1.54
C PHE A 102 -13.79 4.53 -3.05
N ASP A 103 -13.01 5.36 -3.71
CA ASP A 103 -12.80 5.30 -5.16
C ASP A 103 -11.62 4.38 -5.50
N ILE A 104 -10.63 4.31 -4.59
CA ILE A 104 -9.42 3.51 -4.76
C ILE A 104 -9.00 2.87 -3.43
N ILE A 105 -8.69 1.58 -3.50
CA ILE A 105 -8.10 0.80 -2.41
C ILE A 105 -6.64 0.51 -2.77
N ILE A 106 -5.72 0.79 -1.84
CA ILE A 106 -4.32 0.39 -1.95
C ILE A 106 -4.02 -0.62 -0.85
N ASP A 107 -3.66 -1.82 -1.26
CA ASP A 107 -3.39 -2.94 -0.35
C ASP A 107 -1.88 -3.10 -0.15
N CYS A 108 -1.42 -2.71 1.04
CA CYS A 108 -0.04 -2.88 1.52
C CYS A 108 0.06 -3.86 2.71
N ILE A 109 -0.96 -4.71 2.92
CA ILE A 109 -0.97 -5.74 3.97
C ILE A 109 0.04 -6.84 3.60
N ASP A 110 0.67 -7.45 4.58
CA ASP A 110 1.54 -8.62 4.42
C ASP A 110 0.83 -9.96 4.71
N ASP A 111 -0.28 -9.95 5.46
CA ASP A 111 -1.10 -11.12 5.74
C ASP A 111 -1.87 -11.57 4.49
N ILE A 112 -1.60 -12.79 4.04
CA ILE A 112 -2.21 -13.36 2.82
C ILE A 112 -3.71 -13.60 2.97
N LYS A 113 -4.20 -13.94 4.18
CA LYS A 113 -5.63 -14.19 4.43
C LYS A 113 -6.41 -12.88 4.33
N ALA A 114 -5.93 -11.84 5.02
CA ALA A 114 -6.51 -10.50 4.96
C ALA A 114 -6.48 -9.93 3.53
N LYS A 115 -5.36 -10.08 2.83
CA LYS A 115 -5.20 -9.64 1.43
C LYS A 115 -6.22 -10.30 0.49
N LYS A 116 -6.44 -11.62 0.61
CA LYS A 116 -7.45 -12.35 -0.17
C LYS A 116 -8.86 -11.85 0.12
N HIS A 117 -9.20 -11.65 1.39
CA HIS A 117 -10.49 -11.11 1.80
C HIS A 117 -10.70 -9.70 1.23
N LEU A 118 -9.72 -8.81 1.37
CA LEU A 118 -9.78 -7.45 0.85
C LEU A 118 -10.00 -7.41 -0.68
N ILE A 119 -9.33 -8.30 -1.42
CA ILE A 119 -9.51 -8.42 -2.87
C ILE A 119 -10.96 -8.83 -3.20
N MET A 120 -11.51 -9.82 -2.50
CA MET A 120 -12.90 -10.25 -2.71
C MET A 120 -13.90 -9.12 -2.42
N GLN A 121 -13.73 -8.43 -1.29
CA GLN A 121 -14.59 -7.32 -0.90
C GLN A 121 -14.49 -6.14 -1.88
N ALA A 122 -13.29 -5.79 -2.33
CA ALA A 122 -13.10 -4.76 -3.35
C ALA A 122 -13.82 -5.10 -4.66
N LYS A 123 -13.77 -6.37 -5.10
CA LYS A 123 -14.47 -6.83 -6.31
C LYS A 123 -15.97 -6.86 -6.13
N ALA A 124 -16.48 -7.32 -4.98
CA ALA A 124 -17.89 -7.33 -4.67
C ALA A 124 -18.50 -5.91 -4.67
N ASN A 125 -17.74 -4.91 -4.20
CA ASN A 125 -18.14 -3.51 -4.18
C ASN A 125 -17.80 -2.74 -5.47
N ASN A 126 -17.21 -3.41 -6.47
CA ASN A 126 -16.76 -2.80 -7.73
C ASN A 126 -15.81 -1.61 -7.54
N VAL A 127 -14.98 -1.65 -6.50
CA VAL A 127 -13.95 -0.64 -6.20
C VAL A 127 -12.61 -1.05 -6.80
N TYR A 128 -11.91 -0.10 -7.39
CA TYR A 128 -10.56 -0.34 -7.91
C TYR A 128 -9.59 -0.64 -6.77
N ILE A 129 -8.89 -1.77 -6.87
CA ILE A 129 -7.86 -2.17 -5.92
C ILE A 129 -6.51 -2.37 -6.62
N LEU A 130 -5.44 -1.85 -6.01
CA LEU A 130 -4.05 -2.06 -6.39
C LEU A 130 -3.30 -2.69 -5.21
N CYS A 131 -2.75 -3.89 -5.42
CA CYS A 131 -2.06 -4.63 -4.37
C CYS A 131 -0.54 -4.54 -4.50
N SER A 132 0.16 -4.27 -3.39
CA SER A 132 1.60 -4.47 -3.31
C SER A 132 1.94 -5.95 -3.15
N MET A 133 3.00 -6.40 -3.84
CA MET A 133 3.57 -7.73 -3.66
C MET A 133 4.80 -7.68 -2.73
N GLY A 134 5.63 -8.70 -2.72
CA GLY A 134 6.76 -8.77 -1.81
C GLY A 134 7.85 -7.73 -2.13
N ALA A 135 8.25 -6.92 -1.14
CA ALA A 135 9.39 -6.00 -1.23
C ALA A 135 10.59 -6.44 -0.39
N GLY A 136 10.42 -7.42 0.50
CA GLY A 136 11.48 -7.89 1.39
C GLY A 136 12.43 -8.92 0.77
N ASN A 137 13.55 -9.15 1.45
CA ASN A 137 14.60 -10.10 1.06
C ASN A 137 15.14 -9.86 -0.36
N ARG A 138 15.19 -8.61 -0.80
CA ARG A 138 15.71 -8.24 -2.11
C ARG A 138 16.78 -7.17 -1.95
N TYR A 139 17.81 -7.33 -2.78
CA TYR A 139 18.90 -6.38 -2.89
C TYR A 139 19.29 -6.28 -4.36
N ALA A 140 19.29 -5.08 -4.90
CA ALA A 140 19.80 -4.79 -6.23
C ALA A 140 20.22 -3.32 -6.30
N GLU A 141 21.20 -3.03 -7.14
CA GLU A 141 21.68 -1.68 -7.36
C GLU A 141 20.56 -0.75 -7.85
N ILE A 142 19.71 -1.26 -8.74
CA ILE A 142 18.53 -0.54 -9.24
C ILE A 142 17.30 -1.43 -9.05
N PRO A 143 16.47 -1.19 -8.02
CA PRO A 143 15.20 -1.89 -7.88
C PRO A 143 14.27 -1.56 -9.04
N LYS A 144 13.66 -2.60 -9.61
CA LYS A 144 12.71 -2.46 -10.73
C LYS A 144 11.34 -2.99 -10.30
N PHE A 145 10.38 -2.10 -10.19
CA PHE A 145 8.99 -2.44 -9.93
C PHE A 145 8.13 -2.11 -11.14
N GLU A 146 7.11 -2.91 -11.38
CA GLU A 146 6.15 -2.70 -12.46
C GLU A 146 4.72 -2.97 -11.99
N ILE A 147 3.77 -2.31 -12.62
CA ILE A 147 2.35 -2.62 -12.46
C ILE A 147 1.95 -3.60 -13.55
N ALA A 148 1.38 -4.71 -13.16
CA ALA A 148 0.86 -5.71 -14.09
C ALA A 148 -0.43 -6.34 -13.55
N ASP A 149 -1.18 -6.96 -14.45
CA ASP A 149 -2.22 -7.90 -14.03
C ASP A 149 -1.59 -9.09 -13.31
N ILE A 150 -2.24 -9.58 -12.26
CA ILE A 150 -1.75 -10.70 -11.45
C ILE A 150 -1.40 -11.93 -12.28
N SER A 151 -2.13 -12.18 -13.35
CA SER A 151 -1.90 -13.32 -14.27
C SER A 151 -0.56 -13.26 -15.00
N LYS A 152 0.00 -12.06 -15.18
CA LYS A 152 1.27 -11.79 -15.89
C LYS A 152 2.49 -11.73 -14.97
N THR A 153 2.32 -11.93 -13.66
CA THR A 153 3.42 -11.84 -12.70
C THR A 153 4.31 -13.09 -12.69
N SER A 154 5.57 -12.93 -12.26
CA SER A 154 6.55 -14.01 -12.12
C SER A 154 7.49 -13.77 -10.94
N TYR A 155 8.17 -14.82 -10.48
CA TYR A 155 9.22 -14.79 -9.45
C TYR A 155 8.83 -14.21 -8.07
N ASP A 156 7.56 -13.91 -7.83
CA ASP A 156 7.08 -13.42 -6.53
C ASP A 156 6.21 -14.48 -5.85
N PRO A 157 6.55 -14.93 -4.63
CA PRO A 157 5.79 -15.97 -3.91
C PRO A 157 4.37 -15.53 -3.55
N ILE A 158 4.17 -14.26 -3.18
CA ILE A 158 2.85 -13.71 -2.84
C ILE A 158 1.99 -13.68 -4.10
N ALA A 159 2.54 -13.16 -5.20
CA ALA A 159 1.84 -13.14 -6.47
C ALA A 159 1.48 -14.56 -6.97
N LYS A 160 2.32 -15.59 -6.72
CA LYS A 160 1.99 -16.98 -7.04
C LYS A 160 0.74 -17.46 -6.29
N ILE A 161 0.64 -17.16 -5.00
CA ILE A 161 -0.52 -17.53 -4.17
C ILE A 161 -1.77 -16.79 -4.63
N LEU A 162 -1.67 -15.47 -4.84
CA LEU A 162 -2.81 -14.66 -5.27
C LEU A 162 -3.27 -14.99 -6.70
N ARG A 163 -2.37 -15.34 -7.59
CA ARG A 163 -2.70 -15.77 -8.96
C ARG A 163 -3.57 -17.04 -8.95
N LYS A 164 -3.21 -18.04 -8.11
CA LYS A 164 -4.02 -19.24 -7.92
C LYS A 164 -5.39 -18.87 -7.33
N PHE A 165 -5.41 -18.06 -6.28
CA PHE A 165 -6.64 -17.60 -5.65
C PHE A 165 -7.57 -16.85 -6.62
N CYS A 166 -7.04 -15.93 -7.43
CA CYS A 166 -7.82 -15.19 -8.41
C CYS A 166 -8.44 -16.12 -9.48
N ALA A 167 -7.67 -17.12 -9.95
CA ALA A 167 -8.19 -18.10 -10.90
C ALA A 167 -9.33 -18.95 -10.31
N GLU A 168 -9.18 -19.44 -9.07
CA GLU A 168 -10.18 -20.21 -8.34
C GLU A 168 -11.49 -19.43 -8.09
N ASN A 169 -11.37 -18.10 -7.89
CA ASN A 169 -12.51 -17.22 -7.60
C ASN A 169 -12.99 -16.41 -8.82
N ARG A 170 -12.54 -16.74 -10.04
CA ARG A 170 -12.93 -16.08 -11.30
C ARG A 170 -12.70 -14.57 -11.29
N ILE A 171 -11.64 -14.13 -10.64
CA ILE A 171 -11.21 -12.72 -10.65
C ILE A 171 -10.39 -12.49 -11.92
N ASN A 172 -11.00 -11.90 -12.93
CA ASN A 172 -10.41 -11.77 -14.27
C ASN A 172 -9.27 -10.75 -14.35
N LYS A 173 -9.23 -9.77 -13.45
CA LYS A 173 -8.23 -8.70 -13.44
C LYS A 173 -7.94 -8.23 -12.03
N LEU A 174 -6.65 -8.19 -11.68
CA LEU A 174 -6.15 -7.59 -10.45
C LEU A 174 -4.82 -6.89 -10.74
N ASP A 175 -4.80 -5.56 -10.65
CA ASP A 175 -3.57 -4.80 -10.79
C ASP A 175 -2.69 -5.00 -9.55
N VAL A 176 -1.42 -5.32 -9.76
CA VAL A 176 -0.45 -5.51 -8.68
C VAL A 176 0.86 -4.80 -8.99
N CYS A 177 1.50 -4.28 -7.94
CA CYS A 177 2.87 -3.78 -8.03
C CYS A 177 3.82 -4.89 -7.55
N TYR A 178 4.71 -5.34 -8.43
CA TYR A 178 5.63 -6.43 -8.16
C TYR A 178 6.99 -6.22 -8.84
N THR A 179 7.93 -7.11 -8.55
CA THR A 179 9.24 -7.13 -9.22
C THR A 179 9.59 -8.52 -9.70
N LYS A 180 10.26 -8.59 -10.86
CA LYS A 180 10.86 -9.82 -11.39
C LYS A 180 12.21 -10.17 -10.75
N GLN A 181 12.74 -9.26 -9.94
CA GLN A 181 13.99 -9.51 -9.21
C GLN A 181 13.75 -10.57 -8.13
N LYS A 182 14.55 -11.62 -8.16
CA LYS A 182 14.42 -12.74 -7.21
C LYS A 182 14.78 -12.29 -5.81
N ALA A 183 14.05 -12.81 -4.81
CA ALA A 183 14.42 -12.62 -3.42
C ALA A 183 15.74 -13.37 -3.13
N THR A 184 16.62 -12.72 -2.37
CA THR A 184 17.83 -13.36 -1.85
C THR A 184 17.44 -14.26 -0.67
N LYS A 185 17.96 -15.47 -0.63
CA LYS A 185 17.81 -16.34 0.54
C LYS A 185 18.82 -15.91 1.60
N PHE A 186 18.33 -15.52 2.75
CA PHE A 186 19.13 -15.27 3.95
C PHE A 186 18.90 -16.41 4.94
N ASP A 187 19.95 -16.82 5.62
CA ASP A 187 19.87 -17.83 6.67
C ASP A 187 19.42 -17.18 8.00
N CYS A 188 18.28 -16.49 7.94
CA CYS A 188 17.64 -15.88 9.11
C CYS A 188 16.12 -15.95 8.99
N LYS A 189 15.45 -16.00 10.15
CA LYS A 189 13.97 -16.00 10.23
C LYS A 189 13.37 -14.63 9.96
N THR A 190 14.16 -13.56 10.03
CA THR A 190 13.69 -12.18 9.87
C THR A 190 13.79 -11.76 8.41
N VAL A 191 12.73 -11.16 7.90
CA VAL A 191 12.72 -10.59 6.55
C VAL A 191 13.68 -9.41 6.51
N ALA A 192 14.78 -9.55 5.77
CA ALA A 192 15.72 -8.46 5.56
C ALA A 192 15.10 -7.41 4.61
N SER A 193 15.28 -6.14 4.92
CA SER A 193 14.80 -5.05 4.10
C SER A 193 15.73 -3.85 4.21
N VAL A 194 15.84 -3.11 3.11
CA VAL A 194 16.51 -1.81 3.02
C VAL A 194 15.52 -0.78 2.51
N VAL A 195 15.54 0.42 3.06
CA VAL A 195 14.49 1.44 2.88
C VAL A 195 14.13 1.73 1.41
N TYR A 196 15.11 1.77 0.53
CA TYR A 196 14.88 2.15 -0.87
C TYR A 196 14.00 1.14 -1.64
N TYR A 197 13.98 -0.15 -1.25
CA TYR A 197 13.14 -1.15 -1.92
C TYR A 197 11.64 -0.87 -1.74
N PRO A 198 11.09 -0.82 -0.51
CA PRO A 198 9.68 -0.48 -0.31
C PRO A 198 9.33 0.93 -0.77
N VAL A 199 10.25 1.89 -0.68
CA VAL A 199 10.03 3.27 -1.14
C VAL A 199 9.88 3.35 -2.66
N MET A 200 10.70 2.63 -3.42
CA MET A 200 10.57 2.59 -4.90
C MET A 200 9.30 1.84 -5.34
N MET A 201 8.90 0.79 -4.63
CA MET A 201 7.59 0.15 -4.86
C MET A 201 6.46 1.15 -4.62
N ALA A 202 6.51 1.90 -3.53
CA ALA A 202 5.52 2.93 -3.20
C ALA A 202 5.45 4.02 -4.29
N GLY A 203 6.59 4.48 -4.79
CA GLY A 203 6.65 5.42 -5.91
C GLY A 203 5.95 4.90 -7.17
N THR A 204 6.17 3.62 -7.49
CA THR A 204 5.50 2.96 -8.63
C THR A 204 3.99 2.85 -8.43
N ILE A 205 3.54 2.50 -7.21
CA ILE A 205 2.12 2.45 -6.85
C ILE A 205 1.48 3.83 -7.00
N VAL A 206 2.08 4.86 -6.40
CA VAL A 206 1.53 6.21 -6.41
C VAL A 206 1.51 6.78 -7.83
N ALA A 207 2.56 6.57 -8.63
CA ALA A 207 2.56 6.98 -10.04
C ALA A 207 1.37 6.38 -10.81
N LYS A 208 1.09 5.06 -10.60
CA LYS A 208 -0.08 4.40 -11.22
C LYS A 208 -1.40 5.00 -10.75
N VAL A 209 -1.53 5.28 -9.45
CA VAL A 209 -2.76 5.86 -8.87
C VAL A 209 -2.99 7.26 -9.40
N ILE A 210 -1.97 8.13 -9.34
CA ILE A 210 -2.08 9.51 -9.83
C ILE A 210 -2.44 9.55 -11.32
N THR A 211 -1.74 8.77 -12.17
CA THR A 211 -2.05 8.72 -13.61
C THR A 211 -3.45 8.17 -13.89
N LYS A 212 -3.96 7.25 -13.06
CA LYS A 212 -5.34 6.76 -13.17
C LYS A 212 -6.37 7.84 -12.84
N ILE A 213 -6.09 8.73 -11.88
CA ILE A 213 -7.01 9.81 -11.47
C ILE A 213 -7.03 10.94 -12.48
N VAL A 214 -5.86 11.35 -12.97
CA VAL A 214 -5.75 12.54 -13.83
C VAL A 214 -5.97 12.25 -15.32
N GLY A 215 -6.06 10.98 -15.69
CA GLY A 215 -6.39 10.56 -17.05
C GLY A 215 -5.32 10.13 -17.89
#